data_0c6456d4b754274a81e2c22c801dd785
#
_entry.id   0c6456d4b754274a81e2c22c801dd785
#
_cell.length_a   1.000
_cell.length_b   1.000
_cell.length_c   1.000
_cell.angle_alpha   90.00
_cell.angle_beta   90.00
_cell.angle_gamma   90.00
#
_symmetry.space_group_name_H-M   'P 1'
#
loop_
_entity.id
_entity.type
_entity.pdbx_description
1 polymer ?
#
loop_
_entity_poly.entity_id
_entity_poly.type
_entity_poly.pdbx_seq_one_letter_code
_entity_poly.pdbx_strand_id
1 'polypeptide(L)'
;MARSEWPRAERARANPVALAAGALLPVVAAALLGQRATLPNLAPWYAALAKPSFNPPNALFGPVWGVLYASMVYAAWRILRHAPAGLERRVALTLFFAQLALNAAWSWCFFGLHRPLLGLVDIVPQWLLILATIARFWRLDRRAGASLVPLALWVAFAGFLNFAIWRLNP
;
A
#
# COMPACT_ATOMS: atom_id res chain seq x y z
N MET A 1 -11.37 51.72 0.05
CA MET A 1 -10.67 50.42 -0.07
C MET A 1 -11.61 49.36 0.46
N ALA A 2 -12.38 48.71 -0.40
CA ALA A 2 -13.31 47.62 -0.04
C ALA A 2 -12.51 46.33 0.03
N ARG A 3 -12.39 45.74 1.20
CA ARG A 3 -11.92 44.36 1.35
C ARG A 3 -12.97 43.47 0.76
N SER A 4 -12.67 42.84 -0.37
CA SER A 4 -13.48 41.78 -0.95
C SER A 4 -13.51 40.59 0.04
N GLU A 5 -14.54 40.53 0.86
CA GLU A 5 -14.85 39.33 1.63
C GLU A 5 -15.30 38.25 0.64
N TRP A 6 -14.34 37.39 0.26
CA TRP A 6 -14.69 36.15 -0.41
C TRP A 6 -15.61 35.34 0.49
N PRO A 7 -16.78 34.91 0.00
CA PRO A 7 -17.66 34.04 0.77
C PRO A 7 -16.81 32.85 1.23
N ARG A 8 -16.77 32.59 2.51
CA ARG A 8 -16.27 31.32 3.07
C ARG A 8 -17.23 30.26 2.55
N ALA A 9 -16.96 29.78 1.32
CA ALA A 9 -17.68 28.66 0.75
C ALA A 9 -17.74 27.57 1.81
N GLU A 10 -18.95 27.21 2.20
CA GLU A 10 -19.28 26.14 3.11
C GLU A 10 -18.39 24.95 2.83
N ARG A 11 -17.41 24.75 3.69
CA ARG A 11 -16.75 23.45 3.79
C ARG A 11 -17.85 22.55 4.32
N ALA A 12 -18.60 21.92 3.41
CA ALA A 12 -19.43 20.80 3.78
C ALA A 12 -18.52 19.92 4.64
N ARG A 13 -18.79 19.87 5.96
CA ARG A 13 -18.00 19.08 6.91
C ARG A 13 -18.19 17.65 6.49
N ALA A 14 -17.26 17.14 5.69
CA ALA A 14 -17.31 15.75 5.27
C ALA A 14 -17.47 14.90 6.54
N ASN A 15 -18.45 14.03 6.54
CA ASN A 15 -18.77 13.19 7.68
C ASN A 15 -17.49 12.44 8.11
N PRO A 16 -17.01 12.60 9.35
CA PRO A 16 -15.78 11.99 9.81
C PRO A 16 -15.81 10.46 9.72
N VAL A 17 -16.99 9.87 9.89
CA VAL A 17 -17.20 8.42 9.72
C VAL A 17 -16.99 8.00 8.26
N ALA A 18 -17.51 8.78 7.30
CA ALA A 18 -17.33 8.49 5.88
C ALA A 18 -15.86 8.61 5.46
N LEU A 19 -15.12 9.59 6.00
CA LEU A 19 -13.67 9.74 5.74
C LEU A 19 -12.88 8.56 6.32
N ALA A 20 -13.20 8.14 7.54
CA ALA A 20 -12.56 7.00 8.18
C ALA A 20 -12.86 5.70 7.42
N ALA A 21 -14.10 5.48 7.03
CA ALA A 21 -14.51 4.33 6.23
C ALA A 21 -13.82 4.32 4.85
N GLY A 22 -13.76 5.46 4.17
CA GLY A 22 -13.08 5.60 2.88
C GLY A 22 -11.58 5.32 2.93
N ALA A 23 -10.94 5.56 4.08
CA ALA A 23 -9.54 5.20 4.29
C ALA A 23 -9.36 3.72 4.70
N LEU A 24 -10.20 3.23 5.61
CA LEU A 24 -10.05 1.91 6.23
C LEU A 24 -10.50 0.77 5.31
N LEU A 25 -11.70 0.87 4.74
CA LEU A 25 -12.32 -0.25 4.03
C LEU A 25 -11.50 -0.76 2.83
N PRO A 26 -10.94 0.10 1.95
CA PRO A 26 -10.11 -0.37 0.84
C PRO A 26 -8.84 -1.07 1.31
N VAL A 27 -8.20 -0.59 2.38
CA VAL A 27 -6.98 -1.18 2.93
C VAL A 27 -7.28 -2.54 3.56
N VAL A 28 -8.36 -2.65 4.33
CA VAL A 28 -8.80 -3.93 4.90
C VAL A 28 -9.18 -4.91 3.79
N ALA A 29 -9.89 -4.47 2.77
CA ALA A 29 -10.25 -5.32 1.63
C ALA A 29 -9.00 -5.87 0.92
N ALA A 30 -8.00 -5.03 0.64
CA ALA A 30 -6.75 -5.47 0.04
C ALA A 30 -5.99 -6.46 0.93
N ALA A 31 -5.92 -6.19 2.24
CA ALA A 31 -5.29 -7.09 3.21
C ALA A 31 -5.98 -8.47 3.24
N LEU A 32 -7.31 -8.51 3.30
CA LEU A 32 -8.07 -9.76 3.31
C LEU A 32 -7.94 -10.52 1.99
N LEU A 33 -7.97 -9.82 0.85
CA LEU A 33 -7.75 -10.44 -0.46
C LEU A 33 -6.35 -11.05 -0.58
N GLY A 34 -5.33 -10.35 -0.12
CA GLY A 34 -3.95 -10.86 -0.08
C GLY A 34 -3.82 -12.06 0.86
N GLN A 35 -4.39 -12.00 2.07
CA GLN A 35 -4.37 -13.12 3.02
C GLN A 35 -5.04 -14.38 2.48
N ARG A 36 -6.12 -14.25 1.71
CA ARG A 36 -6.78 -15.41 1.08
C ARG A 36 -5.86 -16.19 0.14
N ALA A 37 -4.97 -15.51 -0.56
CA ALA A 37 -3.97 -16.17 -1.40
C ALA A 37 -2.77 -16.68 -0.57
N THR A 38 -2.38 -15.96 0.48
CA THR A 38 -1.16 -16.25 1.23
C THR A 38 -1.31 -17.40 2.22
N LEU A 39 -2.32 -17.33 3.12
CA LEU A 39 -2.42 -18.25 4.26
C LEU A 39 -2.51 -19.74 3.87
N PRO A 40 -3.32 -20.16 2.87
CA PRO A 40 -3.40 -21.56 2.47
C PRO A 40 -2.10 -22.09 1.83
N ASN A 41 -1.24 -21.21 1.36
CA ASN A 41 -0.05 -21.53 0.59
C ASN A 41 1.27 -21.36 1.37
N LEU A 42 1.21 -20.98 2.66
CA LEU A 42 2.38 -20.94 3.54
C LEU A 42 2.96 -22.34 3.78
N ALA A 43 2.09 -23.32 3.96
CA ALA A 43 2.45 -24.72 3.99
C ALA A 43 1.45 -25.49 3.09
N PRO A 44 1.89 -26.43 2.22
CA PRO A 44 3.28 -26.90 2.08
C PRO A 44 4.14 -26.07 1.10
N TRP A 45 3.53 -25.26 0.18
CA TRP A 45 4.24 -24.71 -0.98
C TRP A 45 5.39 -23.75 -0.59
N TYR A 46 5.09 -22.65 0.13
CA TYR A 46 6.13 -21.67 0.48
C TYR A 46 7.19 -22.27 1.41
N ALA A 47 6.78 -23.19 2.29
CA ALA A 47 7.72 -23.88 3.18
C ALA A 47 8.77 -24.71 2.42
N ALA A 48 8.39 -25.29 1.26
CA ALA A 48 9.24 -26.14 0.43
C ALA A 48 10.21 -25.33 -0.47
N LEU A 49 9.98 -24.04 -0.68
CA LEU A 49 10.87 -23.22 -1.52
C LEU A 49 12.25 -23.09 -0.90
N ALA A 50 13.28 -23.12 -1.76
CA ALA A 50 14.62 -22.69 -1.39
C ALA A 50 14.63 -21.18 -1.13
N LYS A 51 15.14 -20.76 0.04
CA LYS A 51 15.12 -19.36 0.48
C LYS A 51 16.54 -18.86 0.70
N PRO A 52 16.83 -17.57 0.41
CA PRO A 52 18.12 -16.98 0.70
C PRO A 52 18.35 -16.89 2.23
N SER A 53 19.63 -16.82 2.64
CA SER A 53 20.00 -16.74 4.06
C SER A 53 19.46 -15.53 4.80
N PHE A 54 19.14 -14.46 4.08
CA PHE A 54 18.54 -13.24 4.63
C PHE A 54 17.01 -13.27 4.69
N ASN A 55 16.35 -14.42 4.40
CA ASN A 55 14.90 -14.54 4.53
C ASN A 55 14.47 -14.37 5.99
N PRO A 56 13.59 -13.38 6.30
CA PRO A 56 13.14 -13.18 7.66
C PRO A 56 12.32 -14.38 8.18
N PRO A 57 12.30 -14.59 9.51
CA PRO A 57 11.38 -15.56 10.10
C PRO A 57 9.92 -15.27 9.69
N ASN A 58 9.15 -16.32 9.38
CA ASN A 58 7.76 -16.17 8.94
C ASN A 58 6.89 -15.38 9.92
N ALA A 59 7.15 -15.51 11.22
CA ALA A 59 6.44 -14.77 12.27
C ALA A 59 6.58 -13.25 12.19
N LEU A 60 7.61 -12.73 11.50
CA LEU A 60 7.84 -11.29 11.36
C LEU A 60 6.88 -10.63 10.35
N PHE A 61 6.47 -11.37 9.30
CA PHE A 61 5.67 -10.79 8.22
C PHE A 61 4.32 -10.25 8.71
N GLY A 62 3.62 -10.98 9.58
CA GLY A 62 2.31 -10.56 10.11
C GLY A 62 2.35 -9.21 10.83
N PRO A 63 3.17 -9.05 11.88
CA PRO A 63 3.31 -7.78 12.59
C PRO A 63 3.75 -6.61 11.69
N VAL A 64 4.71 -6.84 10.80
CA VAL A 64 5.19 -5.79 9.87
C VAL A 64 4.06 -5.33 8.95
N TRP A 65 3.34 -6.25 8.30
CA TRP A 65 2.21 -5.88 7.45
C TRP A 65 1.09 -5.20 8.24
N GLY A 66 0.84 -5.60 9.49
CA GLY A 66 -0.11 -4.90 10.37
C GLY A 66 0.22 -3.43 10.55
N VAL A 67 1.49 -3.11 10.84
CA VAL A 67 1.98 -1.72 10.96
C VAL A 67 1.89 -0.98 9.62
N LEU A 68 2.26 -1.63 8.51
CA LEU A 68 2.21 -1.02 7.19
C LEU A 68 0.78 -0.71 6.74
N TYR A 69 -0.18 -1.62 6.96
CA TYR A 69 -1.58 -1.35 6.67
C TYR A 69 -2.14 -0.22 7.54
N ALA A 70 -1.81 -0.19 8.82
CA ALA A 70 -2.19 0.93 9.71
C ALA A 70 -1.64 2.27 9.20
N SER A 71 -0.38 2.30 8.74
CA SER A 71 0.24 3.50 8.16
C SER A 71 -0.45 3.94 6.85
N MET A 72 -0.87 3.00 6.01
CA MET A 72 -1.65 3.28 4.80
C MET A 72 -3.03 3.87 5.12
N VAL A 73 -3.74 3.32 6.11
CA VAL A 73 -5.02 3.88 6.58
C VAL A 73 -4.81 5.30 7.09
N TYR A 74 -3.80 5.52 7.91
CA TYR A 74 -3.47 6.84 8.43
C TYR A 74 -3.17 7.84 7.30
N ALA A 75 -2.33 7.46 6.32
CA ALA A 75 -1.98 8.30 5.19
C ALA A 75 -3.22 8.70 4.36
N ALA A 76 -4.05 7.72 3.99
CA ALA A 76 -5.28 7.97 3.23
C ALA A 76 -6.26 8.86 4.00
N TRP A 77 -6.46 8.58 5.29
CA TRP A 77 -7.32 9.40 6.14
C TRP A 77 -6.84 10.85 6.22
N ARG A 78 -5.53 11.08 6.36
CA ARG A 78 -4.97 12.43 6.38
C ARG A 78 -5.26 13.19 5.07
N ILE A 79 -5.04 12.55 3.94
CA ILE A 79 -5.32 13.15 2.62
C ILE A 79 -6.82 13.46 2.47
N LEU A 80 -7.69 12.53 2.84
CA LEU A 80 -9.14 12.73 2.76
C LEU A 80 -9.61 13.89 3.66
N ARG A 81 -8.99 14.05 4.84
CA ARG A 81 -9.38 15.04 5.83
C ARG A 81 -8.77 16.42 5.59
N HIS A 82 -7.50 16.51 5.19
CA HIS A 82 -6.74 17.74 5.21
C HIS A 82 -6.43 18.31 3.82
N ALA A 83 -6.33 17.48 2.79
CA ALA A 83 -6.04 17.95 1.44
C ALA A 83 -7.28 18.62 0.81
N PRO A 84 -7.12 19.77 0.13
CA PRO A 84 -8.20 20.42 -0.60
C PRO A 84 -8.83 19.48 -1.63
N ALA A 85 -10.15 19.56 -1.78
CA ALA A 85 -10.82 18.84 -2.87
C ALA A 85 -10.37 19.42 -4.22
N GLY A 86 -10.02 18.55 -5.16
CA GLY A 86 -9.55 18.95 -6.48
C GLY A 86 -8.79 17.84 -7.20
N LEU A 87 -8.23 18.19 -8.37
CA LEU A 87 -7.53 17.26 -9.25
C LEU A 87 -6.31 16.62 -8.55
N GLU A 88 -5.51 17.42 -7.85
CA GLU A 88 -4.29 16.93 -7.15
C GLU A 88 -4.62 15.84 -6.13
N ARG A 89 -5.67 16.04 -5.31
CA ARG A 89 -6.12 15.02 -4.34
C ARG A 89 -6.65 13.77 -5.05
N ARG A 90 -7.40 13.93 -6.14
CA ARG A 90 -7.91 12.79 -6.92
C ARG A 90 -6.77 11.97 -7.48
N VAL A 91 -5.80 12.61 -8.15
CA VAL A 91 -4.62 11.92 -8.70
C VAL A 91 -3.84 11.19 -7.60
N ALA A 92 -3.60 11.86 -6.46
CA ALA A 92 -2.89 11.26 -5.33
C ALA A 92 -3.62 10.00 -4.79
N LEU A 93 -4.94 10.06 -4.61
CA LEU A 93 -5.73 8.93 -4.16
C LEU A 93 -5.83 7.82 -5.23
N THR A 94 -5.90 8.15 -6.52
CA THR A 94 -5.87 7.15 -7.60
C THR A 94 -4.56 6.35 -7.57
N LEU A 95 -3.40 7.02 -7.42
CA LEU A 95 -2.12 6.34 -7.27
C LEU A 95 -2.08 5.45 -6.03
N PHE A 96 -2.61 5.95 -4.91
CA PHE A 96 -2.72 5.19 -3.67
C PHE A 96 -3.57 3.92 -3.83
N PHE A 97 -4.73 4.01 -4.47
CA PHE A 97 -5.58 2.83 -4.67
C PHE A 97 -5.01 1.88 -5.73
N ALA A 98 -4.32 2.40 -6.75
CA ALA A 98 -3.66 1.57 -7.75
C ALA A 98 -2.53 0.71 -7.11
N GLN A 99 -1.64 1.32 -6.29
CA GLN A 99 -0.61 0.54 -5.59
C GLN A 99 -1.22 -0.46 -4.59
N LEU A 100 -2.35 -0.12 -3.97
CA LEU A 100 -3.05 -1.00 -3.04
C LEU A 100 -3.67 -2.21 -3.76
N ALA A 101 -4.18 -2.03 -4.99
CA ALA A 101 -4.67 -3.12 -5.82
C ALA A 101 -3.53 -4.08 -6.22
N LEU A 102 -2.37 -3.53 -6.63
CA LEU A 102 -1.19 -4.35 -6.92
C LEU A 102 -0.66 -5.05 -5.66
N ASN A 103 -0.76 -4.41 -4.49
CA ASN A 103 -0.40 -5.06 -3.22
C ASN A 103 -1.19 -6.36 -2.98
N ALA A 104 -2.49 -6.34 -3.24
CA ALA A 104 -3.30 -7.56 -3.17
C ALA A 104 -2.97 -8.54 -4.31
N ALA A 105 -2.76 -8.04 -5.54
CA ALA A 105 -2.46 -8.85 -6.72
C ALA A 105 -1.12 -9.60 -6.57
N TRP A 106 -0.12 -8.98 -5.95
CA TRP A 106 1.16 -9.63 -5.67
C TRP A 106 0.98 -10.94 -4.90
N SER A 107 0.14 -10.95 -3.87
CA SER A 107 -0.12 -12.16 -3.09
C SER A 107 -0.72 -13.28 -3.95
N TRP A 108 -1.60 -12.94 -4.88
CA TRP A 108 -2.17 -13.91 -5.82
C TRP A 108 -1.13 -14.39 -6.84
N CYS A 109 -0.30 -13.49 -7.38
CA CYS A 109 0.76 -13.87 -8.32
C CYS A 109 1.80 -14.79 -7.67
N PHE A 110 2.27 -14.41 -6.48
CA PHE A 110 3.33 -15.13 -5.79
C PHE A 110 2.80 -16.42 -5.12
N PHE A 111 1.82 -16.28 -4.21
CA PHE A 111 1.30 -17.40 -3.40
C PHE A 111 0.17 -18.14 -4.11
N GLY A 112 -0.81 -17.44 -4.66
CA GLY A 112 -2.01 -18.07 -5.24
C GLY A 112 -1.71 -18.85 -6.51
N LEU A 113 -0.90 -18.30 -7.40
CA LEU A 113 -0.49 -18.95 -8.66
C LEU A 113 0.81 -19.74 -8.53
N HIS A 114 1.49 -19.69 -7.38
CA HIS A 114 2.80 -20.33 -7.17
C HIS A 114 3.86 -19.87 -8.19
N ARG A 115 3.82 -18.59 -8.60
CA ARG A 115 4.71 -18.05 -9.64
C ARG A 115 5.53 -16.87 -9.12
N PRO A 116 6.71 -17.10 -8.52
CA PRO A 116 7.58 -16.03 -8.04
C PRO A 116 7.94 -14.99 -9.11
N LEU A 117 8.09 -15.40 -10.38
CA LEU A 117 8.35 -14.48 -11.49
C LEU A 117 7.19 -13.49 -11.70
N LEU A 118 5.94 -13.94 -11.64
CA LEU A 118 4.79 -13.03 -11.76
C LEU A 118 4.71 -12.07 -10.58
N GLY A 119 5.03 -12.54 -9.37
CA GLY A 119 5.18 -11.67 -8.22
C GLY A 119 6.24 -10.58 -8.44
N LEU A 120 7.36 -10.93 -9.08
CA LEU A 120 8.41 -9.98 -9.41
C LEU A 120 7.98 -8.95 -10.47
N VAL A 121 7.20 -9.38 -11.48
CA VAL A 121 6.63 -8.49 -12.50
C VAL A 121 5.63 -7.51 -11.88
N ASP A 122 4.84 -7.94 -10.88
CA ASP A 122 3.88 -7.08 -10.18
C ASP A 122 4.53 -6.12 -9.21
N ILE A 123 5.54 -6.56 -8.44
CA ILE A 123 6.12 -5.74 -7.36
C ILE A 123 6.88 -4.51 -7.86
N VAL A 124 7.42 -4.56 -9.08
CA VAL A 124 8.13 -3.41 -9.67
C VAL A 124 7.19 -2.23 -9.94
N PRO A 125 6.11 -2.35 -10.72
CA PRO A 125 5.15 -1.26 -10.89
C PRO A 125 4.47 -0.88 -9.57
N GLN A 126 4.20 -1.81 -8.66
CA GLN A 126 3.70 -1.52 -7.33
C GLN A 126 4.63 -0.56 -6.58
N TRP A 127 5.93 -0.85 -6.54
CA TRP A 127 6.91 -0.01 -5.86
C TRP A 127 7.00 1.38 -6.48
N LEU A 128 7.00 1.49 -7.81
CA LEU A 128 6.98 2.78 -8.51
C LEU A 128 5.73 3.60 -8.16
N LEU A 129 4.56 2.96 -8.09
CA LEU A 129 3.32 3.61 -7.67
C LEU A 129 3.36 4.07 -6.21
N ILE A 130 4.01 3.31 -5.32
CA ILE A 130 4.22 3.72 -3.92
C ILE A 130 5.07 4.99 -3.88
N LEU A 131 6.18 5.05 -4.63
CA LEU A 131 7.04 6.24 -4.69
C LEU A 131 6.28 7.45 -5.25
N ALA A 132 5.51 7.26 -6.32
CA ALA A 132 4.66 8.32 -6.89
C ALA A 132 3.59 8.78 -5.89
N THR A 133 2.98 7.86 -5.14
CA THR A 133 2.02 8.17 -4.08
C THR A 133 2.68 8.99 -2.97
N ILE A 134 3.85 8.57 -2.49
CA ILE A 134 4.63 9.32 -1.48
C ILE A 134 4.90 10.74 -1.97
N ALA A 135 5.38 10.91 -3.19
CA ALA A 135 5.69 12.22 -3.75
C ALA A 135 4.46 13.14 -3.82
N ARG A 136 3.29 12.61 -4.20
CA ARG A 136 2.03 13.38 -4.25
C ARG A 136 1.49 13.67 -2.86
N PHE A 137 1.49 12.67 -1.98
CA PHE A 137 1.04 12.85 -0.59
C PHE A 137 1.92 13.85 0.15
N TRP A 138 3.23 13.81 -0.05
CA TRP A 138 4.17 14.75 0.59
C TRP A 138 3.89 16.21 0.25
N ARG A 139 3.47 16.49 -0.99
CA ARG A 139 3.09 17.84 -1.42
C ARG A 139 1.78 18.31 -0.78
N LEU A 140 0.83 17.41 -0.57
CA LEU A 140 -0.47 17.69 0.01
C LEU A 140 -0.43 17.69 1.54
N ASP A 141 0.28 16.74 2.13
CA ASP A 141 0.44 16.55 3.57
C ASP A 141 1.72 15.75 3.85
N ARG A 142 2.73 16.42 4.39
CA ARG A 142 4.04 15.81 4.67
C ARG A 142 3.94 14.58 5.61
N ARG A 143 3.02 14.61 6.58
CA ARG A 143 2.84 13.47 7.51
C ARG A 143 2.25 12.27 6.82
N ALA A 144 1.33 12.49 5.88
CA ALA A 144 0.79 11.42 5.04
C ALA A 144 1.86 10.80 4.15
N GLY A 145 2.69 11.63 3.48
CA GLY A 145 3.80 11.14 2.67
C GLY A 145 4.84 10.37 3.51
N ALA A 146 5.26 10.92 4.64
CA ALA A 146 6.26 10.31 5.52
C ALA A 146 5.82 8.96 6.08
N SER A 147 4.52 8.78 6.39
CA SER A 147 3.99 7.53 6.93
C SER A 147 4.04 6.37 5.93
N LEU A 148 4.19 6.63 4.62
CA LEU A 148 4.33 5.60 3.59
C LEU A 148 5.80 5.23 3.27
N VAL A 149 6.78 5.93 3.81
CA VAL A 149 8.21 5.61 3.58
C VAL A 149 8.56 4.20 4.05
N PRO A 150 8.14 3.73 5.24
CA PRO A 150 8.38 2.35 5.66
C PRO A 150 7.79 1.31 4.69
N LEU A 151 6.64 1.60 4.07
CA LEU A 151 6.05 0.73 3.05
C LEU A 151 6.98 0.62 1.82
N ALA A 152 7.51 1.75 1.32
CA ALA A 152 8.42 1.74 0.18
C ALA A 152 9.69 0.93 0.46
N LEU A 153 10.25 1.06 1.66
CA LEU A 153 11.44 0.30 2.08
C LEU A 153 11.14 -1.19 2.19
N TRP A 154 9.99 -1.55 2.78
CA TRP A 154 9.59 -2.94 2.92
C TRP A 154 9.30 -3.61 1.57
N VAL A 155 8.61 -2.92 0.66
CA VAL A 155 8.31 -3.45 -0.68
C VAL A 155 9.59 -3.57 -1.53
N ALA A 156 10.54 -2.64 -1.41
CA ALA A 156 11.86 -2.79 -2.04
C ALA A 156 12.59 -4.04 -1.53
N PHE A 157 12.62 -4.25 -0.22
CA PHE A 157 13.18 -5.46 0.38
C PHE A 157 12.44 -6.73 -0.10
N ALA A 158 11.11 -6.70 -0.11
CA ALA A 158 10.29 -7.82 -0.61
C ALA A 158 10.57 -8.13 -2.08
N GLY A 159 10.85 -7.11 -2.91
CA GLY A 159 11.29 -7.27 -4.29
C GLY A 159 12.63 -8.02 -4.40
N PHE A 160 13.60 -7.65 -3.58
CA PHE A 160 14.88 -8.35 -3.49
C PHE A 160 14.70 -9.81 -3.05
N LEU A 161 13.86 -10.03 -2.04
CA LEU A 161 13.56 -11.37 -1.54
C LEU A 161 12.86 -12.21 -2.61
N ASN A 162 11.86 -11.63 -3.29
CA ASN A 162 11.13 -12.29 -4.38
C ASN A 162 12.08 -12.68 -5.53
N PHE A 163 12.99 -11.78 -5.92
CA PHE A 163 14.01 -12.06 -6.95
C PHE A 163 14.90 -13.22 -6.53
N ALA A 164 15.42 -13.23 -5.30
CA ALA A 164 16.27 -14.30 -4.80
C ALA A 164 15.53 -15.65 -4.76
N ILE A 165 14.28 -15.67 -4.31
CA ILE A 165 13.45 -16.89 -4.31
C ILE A 165 13.23 -17.38 -5.74
N TRP A 166 12.90 -16.49 -6.67
CA TRP A 166 12.75 -16.88 -8.08
C TRP A 166 14.01 -17.49 -8.66
N ARG A 167 15.18 -16.93 -8.37
CA ARG A 167 16.47 -17.45 -8.85
C ARG A 167 16.85 -18.83 -8.26
N LEU A 168 16.41 -19.09 -7.03
CA LEU A 168 16.68 -20.35 -6.33
C LEU A 168 15.68 -21.47 -6.69
N ASN A 169 14.55 -21.12 -7.34
CA ASN A 169 13.48 -22.07 -7.71
C ASN A 169 13.08 -21.83 -9.18
N PRO A 170 13.95 -22.21 -10.15
CA PRO A 170 13.72 -21.99 -11.59
C PRO A 170 12.54 -22.76 -12.16
#